data_7bbadaac1a2854f7227d663de4388364
#
_entry.id   7bbadaac1a2854f7227d663de4388364
#
_cell.length_a   1.000
_cell.length_b   1.000
_cell.length_c   1.000
_cell.angle_alpha   90.00
_cell.angle_beta   90.00
_cell.angle_gamma   90.00
#
_symmetry.space_group_name_H-M   'P 1'
#
loop_
_entity.id
_entity.type
_entity.pdbx_description
1 polymer ?
#
loop_
_entity_poly.entity_id
_entity_poly.type
_entity_poly.pdbx_seq_one_letter_code
_entity_poly.pdbx_strand_id
1 'polypeptide(L)'
;MTDPSDTTSLAEHGAEKRDLPQPPPLRITPRTALFLDFDGTLVDIADHPDAVVVARSLPALIEALARRLDGRLALVSGRSLGALEALLGSLDVAMAGSHGGEFRPAADGGIHALADPLPDGIVDALSGFAQANGGLLVEPKPFSVAVHYRHHPHARDDLLACAEGLATAHGLKMKHGKQVVELVMPGSDKGSAVASFMELDGFIGTQPLFVGDDVTDEDAFRAVARFGGNGILVGPMRATAATWRLADVAAVHEWLAAALEEKAHP
;
A
#
# COMPACT_ATOMS: atom_id res chain seq x y z
N MET A 1 -31.94 24.98 -53.22
CA MET A 1 -32.66 23.78 -52.72
C MET A 1 -31.67 22.64 -52.71
N THR A 2 -31.00 22.42 -51.67
CA THR A 2 -30.34 21.16 -51.32
C THR A 2 -29.74 21.37 -49.93
N ASP A 3 -30.38 20.78 -48.96
CA ASP A 3 -29.82 20.50 -47.63
C ASP A 3 -28.95 19.26 -47.75
N PRO A 4 -27.83 19.17 -47.12
CA PRO A 4 -27.58 18.02 -46.30
C PRO A 4 -26.96 18.36 -44.94
N SER A 5 -27.73 18.06 -43.93
CA SER A 5 -27.27 17.80 -42.59
C SER A 5 -26.41 16.57 -42.53
N ASP A 6 -25.10 16.78 -42.42
CA ASP A 6 -24.12 15.72 -42.15
C ASP A 6 -23.76 15.74 -40.66
N THR A 7 -24.46 14.91 -39.92
CA THR A 7 -24.23 14.64 -38.51
C THR A 7 -23.11 13.60 -38.40
N THR A 8 -21.88 14.06 -38.30
CA THR A 8 -20.74 13.18 -38.00
C THR A 8 -20.82 12.79 -36.54
N SER A 9 -21.35 11.60 -36.30
CA SER A 9 -21.29 10.89 -35.02
C SER A 9 -19.83 10.62 -34.68
N LEU A 10 -19.28 11.39 -33.73
CA LEU A 10 -18.02 11.06 -33.06
C LEU A 10 -18.26 9.82 -32.21
N ALA A 11 -17.90 8.67 -32.75
CA ALA A 11 -17.80 7.44 -31.99
C ALA A 11 -16.73 7.64 -30.91
N GLU A 12 -17.17 7.80 -29.65
CA GLU A 12 -16.31 7.64 -28.50
C GLU A 12 -15.80 6.18 -28.48
N HIS A 13 -14.60 6.01 -28.98
CA HIS A 13 -13.86 4.76 -28.79
C HIS A 13 -13.52 4.67 -27.31
N GLY A 14 -14.35 3.95 -26.55
CA GLY A 14 -14.00 3.48 -25.21
C GLY A 14 -12.71 2.66 -25.35
N ALA A 15 -11.60 3.22 -24.90
CA ALA A 15 -10.36 2.46 -24.78
C ALA A 15 -10.65 1.27 -23.86
N GLU A 16 -10.77 0.07 -24.41
CA GLU A 16 -10.76 -1.16 -23.63
C GLU A 16 -9.52 -1.10 -22.73
N LYS A 17 -9.73 -1.05 -21.43
CA LYS A 17 -8.65 -1.18 -20.45
C LYS A 17 -8.03 -2.55 -20.67
N ARG A 18 -6.95 -2.61 -21.42
CA ARG A 18 -6.19 -3.86 -21.61
C ARG A 18 -5.73 -4.30 -20.23
N ASP A 19 -6.01 -5.57 -19.92
CA ASP A 19 -5.52 -6.19 -18.70
C ASP A 19 -3.98 -6.18 -18.69
N LEU A 20 -3.38 -6.06 -17.50
CA LEU A 20 -1.94 -6.16 -17.38
C LEU A 20 -1.50 -7.62 -17.54
N PRO A 21 -0.34 -7.87 -18.13
CA PRO A 21 0.21 -9.22 -18.23
C PRO A 21 0.53 -9.76 -16.83
N GLN A 22 0.58 -11.08 -16.72
CA GLN A 22 1.09 -11.73 -15.52
C GLN A 22 2.59 -11.43 -15.34
N PRO A 23 3.08 -11.34 -14.08
CA PRO A 23 4.50 -11.20 -13.84
C PRO A 23 5.25 -12.45 -14.33
N PRO A 24 6.50 -12.30 -14.79
CA PRO A 24 7.36 -13.45 -15.02
C PRO A 24 7.61 -14.22 -13.71
N PRO A 25 8.06 -15.47 -13.76
CA PRO A 25 8.50 -16.18 -12.57
C PRO A 25 9.48 -15.33 -11.74
N LEU A 26 9.31 -15.33 -10.42
CA LEU A 26 10.18 -14.57 -9.52
C LEU A 26 11.57 -15.20 -9.52
N ARG A 27 12.52 -14.53 -10.17
CA ARG A 27 13.92 -14.93 -10.16
C ARG A 27 14.65 -14.27 -9.02
N ILE A 28 15.15 -15.08 -8.10
CA ILE A 28 15.96 -14.63 -6.98
C ILE A 28 17.43 -14.51 -7.42
N THR A 29 17.89 -13.28 -7.52
CA THR A 29 19.26 -12.91 -7.90
C THR A 29 19.84 -11.95 -6.86
N PRO A 30 21.17 -11.71 -6.87
CA PRO A 30 21.77 -10.69 -6.00
C PRO A 30 21.18 -9.28 -6.19
N ARG A 31 20.50 -9.04 -7.32
CA ARG A 31 19.87 -7.74 -7.61
C ARG A 31 18.39 -7.71 -7.33
N THR A 32 17.77 -8.77 -6.85
CA THR A 32 16.34 -8.82 -6.56
C THR A 32 16.09 -8.32 -5.15
N ALA A 33 15.20 -7.33 -4.99
CA ALA A 33 14.56 -6.96 -3.74
C ALA A 33 13.05 -7.13 -3.86
N LEU A 34 12.38 -7.54 -2.79
CA LEU A 34 10.95 -7.85 -2.79
C LEU A 34 10.24 -7.11 -1.65
N PHE A 35 9.24 -6.34 -2.02
CA PHE A 35 8.37 -5.62 -1.10
C PHE A 35 6.96 -6.17 -1.23
N LEU A 36 6.36 -6.55 -0.12
CA LEU A 36 5.04 -7.18 -0.08
C LEU A 36 4.10 -6.36 0.81
N ASP A 37 2.98 -5.95 0.26
CA ASP A 37 1.86 -5.52 1.07
C ASP A 37 1.23 -6.73 1.78
N PHE A 38 0.36 -6.48 2.75
CA PHE A 38 -0.22 -7.53 3.58
C PHE A 38 -1.70 -7.79 3.27
N ASP A 39 -2.58 -6.83 3.58
CA ASP A 39 -4.03 -7.00 3.41
C ASP A 39 -4.43 -6.91 1.93
N GLY A 40 -5.17 -7.88 1.41
CA GLY A 40 -5.52 -7.97 -0.01
C GLY A 40 -4.40 -8.51 -0.90
N THR A 41 -3.20 -8.72 -0.34
CA THR A 41 -2.00 -9.17 -1.05
C THR A 41 -1.50 -10.53 -0.54
N LEU A 42 -1.16 -10.63 0.74
CA LEU A 42 -0.73 -11.87 1.40
C LEU A 42 -1.86 -12.57 2.15
N VAL A 43 -2.90 -11.84 2.51
CA VAL A 43 -4.12 -12.33 3.17
C VAL A 43 -5.34 -11.69 2.52
N ASP A 44 -6.46 -12.40 2.51
CA ASP A 44 -7.72 -11.83 2.02
C ASP A 44 -8.21 -10.68 2.90
N ILE A 45 -8.85 -9.68 2.29
CA ILE A 45 -9.47 -8.59 3.01
C ILE A 45 -10.65 -9.13 3.83
N ALA A 46 -10.64 -8.86 5.13
CA ALA A 46 -11.75 -9.20 6.03
C ALA A 46 -12.63 -7.97 6.31
N ASP A 47 -13.90 -8.21 6.70
CA ASP A 47 -14.83 -7.14 7.07
C ASP A 47 -14.37 -6.37 8.33
N HIS A 48 -13.58 -7.01 9.18
CA HIS A 48 -12.99 -6.41 10.37
C HIS A 48 -11.49 -6.72 10.45
N PRO A 49 -10.63 -5.76 10.85
CA PRO A 49 -9.18 -5.97 10.92
C PRO A 49 -8.74 -7.17 11.76
N ASP A 50 -9.49 -7.48 12.82
CA ASP A 50 -9.22 -8.63 13.72
C ASP A 50 -9.74 -9.96 13.18
N ALA A 51 -10.53 -9.95 12.09
CA ALA A 51 -11.10 -11.14 11.48
C ALA A 51 -10.24 -11.72 10.34
N VAL A 52 -9.05 -11.17 10.13
CA VAL A 52 -8.12 -11.64 9.09
C VAL A 52 -7.62 -13.03 9.42
N VAL A 53 -7.68 -13.92 8.45
CA VAL A 53 -7.20 -15.31 8.56
C VAL A 53 -5.85 -15.44 7.88
N VAL A 54 -4.83 -15.72 8.67
CA VAL A 54 -3.48 -15.95 8.16
C VAL A 54 -3.27 -17.44 7.91
N ALA A 55 -2.89 -17.81 6.69
CA ALA A 55 -2.52 -19.18 6.37
C ALA A 55 -1.32 -19.63 7.22
N ARG A 56 -1.38 -20.80 7.84
CA ARG A 56 -0.32 -21.31 8.71
C ARG A 56 1.06 -21.41 8.03
N SER A 57 1.08 -21.57 6.72
CA SER A 57 2.31 -21.66 5.91
C SER A 57 2.91 -20.29 5.57
N LEU A 58 2.16 -19.19 5.70
CA LEU A 58 2.60 -17.88 5.25
C LEU A 58 3.84 -17.36 5.98
N PRO A 59 3.96 -17.44 7.32
CA PRO A 59 5.18 -17.01 8.01
C PRO A 59 6.42 -17.75 7.50
N ALA A 60 6.35 -19.06 7.37
CA ALA A 60 7.45 -19.87 6.88
C ALA A 60 7.83 -19.56 5.41
N LEU A 61 6.86 -19.26 4.56
CA LEU A 61 7.07 -18.84 3.17
C LEU A 61 7.84 -17.51 3.13
N ILE A 62 7.40 -16.52 3.90
CA ILE A 62 8.04 -15.19 3.97
C ILE A 62 9.51 -15.32 4.44
N GLU A 63 9.75 -16.05 5.53
CA GLU A 63 11.11 -16.27 6.05
C GLU A 63 12.00 -17.02 5.07
N ALA A 64 11.46 -18.03 4.37
CA ALA A 64 12.23 -18.78 3.38
C ALA A 64 12.66 -17.88 2.21
N LEU A 65 11.75 -17.00 1.75
CA LEU A 65 12.06 -16.02 0.72
C LEU A 65 13.07 -14.98 1.20
N ALA A 66 12.93 -14.46 2.43
CA ALA A 66 13.84 -13.48 3.01
C ALA A 66 15.26 -14.06 3.09
N ARG A 67 15.41 -15.31 3.55
CA ARG A 67 16.71 -16.01 3.57
C ARG A 67 17.31 -16.14 2.17
N ARG A 68 16.52 -16.52 1.16
CA ARG A 68 17.01 -16.64 -0.23
C ARG A 68 17.36 -15.30 -0.87
N LEU A 69 16.75 -14.23 -0.40
CA LEU A 69 17.00 -12.85 -0.84
C LEU A 69 18.09 -12.16 0.00
N ASP A 70 18.79 -12.86 0.89
CA ASP A 70 19.79 -12.31 1.83
C ASP A 70 19.23 -11.09 2.59
N GLY A 71 18.02 -11.19 3.12
CA GLY A 71 17.32 -10.13 3.84
C GLY A 71 16.67 -9.05 2.98
N ARG A 72 16.79 -9.10 1.64
CA ARG A 72 16.19 -8.11 0.72
C ARG A 72 14.70 -8.38 0.46
N LEU A 73 13.97 -8.67 1.53
CA LEU A 73 12.52 -8.75 1.57
C LEU A 73 12.01 -7.87 2.70
N ALA A 74 11.00 -7.06 2.43
CA ALA A 74 10.31 -6.30 3.46
C ALA A 74 8.78 -6.39 3.30
N LEU A 75 8.07 -6.44 4.43
CA LEU A 75 6.64 -6.22 4.49
C LEU A 75 6.37 -4.72 4.60
N VAL A 76 5.43 -4.20 3.82
CA VAL A 76 5.07 -2.75 3.80
C VAL A 76 3.56 -2.62 3.88
N SER A 77 3.02 -2.33 5.06
CA SER A 77 1.59 -2.43 5.36
C SER A 77 1.00 -1.14 5.95
N GLY A 78 -0.32 -1.01 5.81
CA GLY A 78 -1.10 -0.03 6.56
C GLY A 78 -1.28 -0.38 8.03
N ARG A 79 -1.08 -1.65 8.41
CA ARG A 79 -1.09 -2.09 9.81
C ARG A 79 0.13 -1.59 10.56
N SER A 80 -0.01 -1.41 11.87
CA SER A 80 1.16 -1.18 12.74
C SER A 80 2.06 -2.42 12.78
N LEU A 81 3.34 -2.25 13.10
CA LEU A 81 4.27 -3.37 13.27
C LEU A 81 3.80 -4.34 14.33
N GLY A 82 3.27 -3.84 15.46
CA GLY A 82 2.71 -4.70 16.50
C GLY A 82 1.51 -5.53 16.05
N ALA A 83 0.65 -4.99 15.17
CA ALA A 83 -0.47 -5.73 14.60
C ALA A 83 -0.01 -6.82 13.61
N LEU A 84 1.02 -6.55 12.80
CA LEU A 84 1.63 -7.55 11.94
C LEU A 84 2.25 -8.69 12.74
N GLU A 85 3.00 -8.38 13.82
CA GLU A 85 3.59 -9.38 14.70
C GLU A 85 2.55 -10.22 15.45
N ALA A 86 1.43 -9.62 15.85
CA ALA A 86 0.33 -10.37 16.47
C ALA A 86 -0.28 -11.41 15.52
N LEU A 87 -0.31 -11.13 14.20
CA LEU A 87 -0.88 -12.00 13.18
C LEU A 87 0.13 -13.04 12.65
N LEU A 88 1.38 -12.63 12.44
CA LEU A 88 2.40 -13.45 11.78
C LEU A 88 3.36 -14.14 12.76
N GLY A 89 3.36 -13.73 14.03
CA GLY A 89 4.44 -14.04 14.97
C GLY A 89 5.66 -13.15 14.73
N SER A 90 6.72 -13.41 15.48
CA SER A 90 8.01 -12.71 15.29
C SER A 90 8.68 -13.27 14.04
N LEU A 91 8.79 -12.45 12.99
CA LEU A 91 9.46 -12.80 11.73
C LEU A 91 10.83 -12.13 11.65
N ASP A 92 11.79 -12.87 11.12
CA ASP A 92 13.14 -12.36 10.81
C ASP A 92 13.15 -11.65 9.44
N VAL A 93 12.39 -10.56 9.34
CA VAL A 93 12.28 -9.76 8.10
C VAL A 93 12.19 -8.28 8.40
N ALA A 94 12.61 -7.47 7.44
CA ALA A 94 12.42 -6.04 7.46
C ALA A 94 10.92 -5.69 7.32
N MET A 95 10.44 -4.63 8.00
CA MET A 95 9.04 -4.25 7.96
C MET A 95 8.86 -2.73 7.98
N ALA A 96 7.83 -2.26 7.28
CA ALA A 96 7.28 -0.93 7.48
C ALA A 96 5.78 -1.05 7.77
N GLY A 97 5.35 -0.46 8.87
CA GLY A 97 3.97 -0.40 9.34
C GLY A 97 3.38 1.00 9.24
N SER A 98 2.08 1.12 9.56
CA SER A 98 1.37 2.40 9.60
C SER A 98 1.57 3.21 8.30
N HIS A 99 1.44 2.54 7.14
CA HIS A 99 1.70 3.09 5.80
C HIS A 99 3.13 3.65 5.60
N GLY A 100 4.12 3.18 6.35
CA GLY A 100 5.50 3.65 6.31
C GLY A 100 5.88 4.58 7.47
N GLY A 101 4.95 4.92 8.36
CA GLY A 101 5.26 5.72 9.54
C GLY A 101 6.17 5.00 10.53
N GLU A 102 6.02 3.68 10.67
CA GLU A 102 6.88 2.81 11.47
C GLU A 102 7.84 2.04 10.55
N PHE A 103 9.11 1.99 10.89
CA PHE A 103 10.14 1.39 10.04
C PHE A 103 11.10 0.55 10.88
N ARG A 104 11.25 -0.71 10.51
CA ARG A 104 12.22 -1.65 11.07
C ARG A 104 13.08 -2.22 9.95
N PRO A 105 14.33 -1.77 9.79
CA PRO A 105 15.17 -2.10 8.65
C PRO A 105 15.64 -3.57 8.62
N ALA A 106 15.66 -4.24 9.79
CA ALA A 106 15.99 -5.65 9.95
C ALA A 106 15.25 -6.22 11.16
N ALA A 107 15.18 -7.52 11.31
CA ALA A 107 14.45 -8.17 12.39
C ALA A 107 14.91 -7.81 13.79
N ASP A 108 16.22 -7.65 13.96
CA ASP A 108 16.88 -7.22 15.19
C ASP A 108 17.07 -5.70 15.26
N GLY A 109 16.62 -4.98 14.23
CA GLY A 109 16.68 -3.53 14.14
C GLY A 109 15.68 -2.85 15.08
N GLY A 110 16.06 -1.68 15.60
CA GLY A 110 15.13 -0.80 16.31
C GLY A 110 14.01 -0.31 15.39
N ILE A 111 12.84 -0.04 15.98
CA ILE A 111 11.76 0.63 15.26
C ILE A 111 12.08 2.13 15.19
N HIS A 112 12.09 2.66 13.97
CA HIS A 112 12.29 4.08 13.70
C HIS A 112 10.99 4.67 13.15
N ALA A 113 10.70 5.93 13.48
CA ALA A 113 9.64 6.67 12.80
C ALA A 113 10.23 7.29 11.52
N LEU A 114 9.58 7.06 10.36
CA LEU A 114 9.92 7.76 9.11
C LEU A 114 9.17 9.07 8.94
N ALA A 115 8.17 9.31 9.78
CA ALA A 115 7.39 10.54 9.82
C ALA A 115 7.30 11.05 11.25
N ASP A 116 7.15 12.36 11.39
CA ASP A 116 6.80 12.94 12.69
C ASP A 116 5.36 12.56 13.07
N PRO A 117 5.03 12.48 14.36
CA PRO A 117 3.65 12.30 14.78
C PRO A 117 2.77 13.45 14.27
N LEU A 118 1.45 13.18 14.16
CA LEU A 118 0.50 14.24 13.83
C LEU A 118 0.66 15.44 14.81
N PRO A 119 0.60 16.69 14.28
CA PRO A 119 0.61 17.86 15.13
C PRO A 119 -0.54 17.83 16.17
N ASP A 120 -0.26 18.33 17.37
CA ASP A 120 -1.27 18.42 18.42
C ASP A 120 -2.51 19.17 17.94
N GLY A 121 -3.68 18.72 18.38
CA GLY A 121 -4.97 19.35 18.07
C GLY A 121 -5.61 18.96 16.73
N ILE A 122 -4.91 18.26 15.80
CA ILE A 122 -5.53 17.80 14.55
C ILE A 122 -6.65 16.80 14.81
N VAL A 123 -6.40 15.83 15.69
CA VAL A 123 -7.40 14.83 16.08
C VAL A 123 -8.58 15.49 16.77
N ASP A 124 -8.32 16.47 17.65
CA ASP A 124 -9.36 17.20 18.37
C ASP A 124 -10.23 18.06 17.44
N ALA A 125 -9.59 18.73 16.46
CA ALA A 125 -10.30 19.54 15.47
C ALA A 125 -11.24 18.68 14.62
N LEU A 126 -10.75 17.53 14.11
CA LEU A 126 -11.58 16.60 13.34
C LEU A 126 -12.65 15.91 14.18
N SER A 127 -12.36 15.62 15.46
CA SER A 127 -13.35 15.06 16.40
C SER A 127 -14.46 16.06 16.69
N GLY A 128 -14.11 17.33 16.90
CA GLY A 128 -15.09 18.42 17.06
C GLY A 128 -15.97 18.61 15.84
N PHE A 129 -15.37 18.60 14.64
CA PHE A 129 -16.10 18.62 13.37
C PHE A 129 -17.05 17.41 13.26
N ALA A 130 -16.56 16.21 13.55
CA ALA A 130 -17.32 14.97 13.47
C ALA A 130 -18.56 15.00 14.38
N GLN A 131 -18.43 15.48 15.62
CA GLN A 131 -19.54 15.62 16.55
C GLN A 131 -20.59 16.62 16.04
N ALA A 132 -20.16 17.77 15.53
CA ALA A 132 -21.06 18.80 15.00
C ALA A 132 -21.84 18.34 13.75
N ASN A 133 -21.34 17.33 13.02
CA ASN A 133 -21.88 16.82 11.77
C ASN A 133 -22.52 15.43 11.86
N GLY A 134 -23.08 15.08 13.01
CA GLY A 134 -23.87 13.86 13.19
C GLY A 134 -23.10 12.67 13.78
N GLY A 135 -21.88 12.89 14.31
CA GLY A 135 -21.09 11.85 14.96
C GLY A 135 -20.37 10.94 13.97
N LEU A 136 -19.64 11.54 13.02
CA LEU A 136 -18.78 10.76 12.12
C LEU A 136 -17.74 9.95 12.91
N LEU A 137 -17.39 8.80 12.38
CA LEU A 137 -16.33 7.98 12.97
C LEU A 137 -14.96 8.63 12.67
N VAL A 138 -14.22 8.99 13.72
CA VAL A 138 -12.85 9.46 13.67
C VAL A 138 -11.95 8.30 14.12
N GLU A 139 -10.97 7.94 13.31
CA GLU A 139 -9.99 6.87 13.55
C GLU A 139 -8.58 7.47 13.63
N PRO A 140 -8.07 7.79 14.83
CA PRO A 140 -6.69 8.24 15.01
C PRO A 140 -5.72 7.07 14.78
N LYS A 141 -4.61 7.38 14.11
CA LYS A 141 -3.47 6.48 13.89
C LYS A 141 -2.17 7.22 14.27
N PRO A 142 -1.03 6.53 14.44
CA PRO A 142 0.21 7.18 14.87
C PRO A 142 0.66 8.36 13.99
N PHE A 143 0.45 8.28 12.68
CA PHE A 143 0.92 9.28 11.70
C PHE A 143 -0.19 9.80 10.78
N SER A 144 -1.43 9.46 11.06
CA SER A 144 -2.60 9.90 10.30
C SER A 144 -3.86 9.91 11.15
N VAL A 145 -4.90 10.53 10.62
CA VAL A 145 -6.25 10.45 11.18
C VAL A 145 -7.25 10.32 10.04
N ALA A 146 -8.11 9.30 10.11
CA ALA A 146 -9.16 9.07 9.14
C ALA A 146 -10.53 9.48 9.69
N VAL A 147 -11.37 10.09 8.84
CA VAL A 147 -12.75 10.44 9.17
C VAL A 147 -13.67 9.77 8.16
N HIS A 148 -14.52 8.87 8.64
CA HIS A 148 -15.44 8.09 7.83
C HIS A 148 -16.81 8.77 7.77
N TYR A 149 -17.30 9.10 6.56
CA TYR A 149 -18.59 9.75 6.34
C TYR A 149 -19.64 8.84 5.66
N ARG A 150 -19.41 7.51 5.66
CA ARG A 150 -20.28 6.53 5.01
C ARG A 150 -21.75 6.64 5.44
N HIS A 151 -21.98 6.83 6.72
CA HIS A 151 -23.34 6.97 7.29
C HIS A 151 -23.88 8.41 7.26
N HIS A 152 -23.05 9.36 6.86
CA HIS A 152 -23.36 10.81 6.82
C HIS A 152 -22.86 11.42 5.51
N PRO A 153 -23.36 10.97 4.33
CA PRO A 153 -22.82 11.39 3.03
C PRO A 153 -23.02 12.90 2.76
N HIS A 154 -23.97 13.54 3.44
CA HIS A 154 -24.19 14.98 3.36
C HIS A 154 -23.06 15.82 3.98
N ALA A 155 -22.29 15.26 4.92
CA ALA A 155 -21.16 15.95 5.54
C ALA A 155 -19.89 15.94 4.67
N ARG A 156 -19.91 15.29 3.50
CA ARG A 156 -18.74 15.08 2.64
C ARG A 156 -18.02 16.38 2.28
N ASP A 157 -18.76 17.33 1.74
CA ASP A 157 -18.14 18.54 1.16
C ASP A 157 -17.61 19.46 2.27
N ASP A 158 -18.29 19.56 3.39
CA ASP A 158 -17.84 20.30 4.56
C ASP A 158 -16.62 19.62 5.22
N LEU A 159 -16.60 18.26 5.27
CA LEU A 159 -15.45 17.51 5.75
C LEU A 159 -14.22 17.72 4.87
N LEU A 160 -14.40 17.67 3.54
CA LEU A 160 -13.30 17.91 2.61
C LEU A 160 -12.71 19.31 2.80
N ALA A 161 -13.56 20.34 2.90
CA ALA A 161 -13.12 21.73 3.13
C ALA A 161 -12.38 21.87 4.47
N CYS A 162 -12.89 21.28 5.54
CA CYS A 162 -12.23 21.27 6.85
C CYS A 162 -10.86 20.58 6.79
N ALA A 163 -10.81 19.39 6.21
CA ALA A 163 -9.60 18.61 6.09
C ALA A 163 -8.53 19.31 5.21
N GLU A 164 -8.93 19.93 4.09
CA GLU A 164 -8.04 20.69 3.21
C GLU A 164 -7.44 21.91 3.94
N GLY A 165 -8.27 22.61 4.74
CA GLY A 165 -7.79 23.71 5.58
C GLY A 165 -6.75 23.27 6.59
N LEU A 166 -7.01 22.17 7.31
CA LEU A 166 -6.05 21.59 8.26
C LEU A 166 -4.78 21.07 7.56
N ALA A 167 -4.93 20.39 6.42
CA ALA A 167 -3.79 19.89 5.65
C ALA A 167 -2.88 21.05 5.22
N THR A 168 -3.45 22.13 4.71
CA THR A 168 -2.69 23.31 4.28
C THR A 168 -2.00 24.00 5.45
N ALA A 169 -2.70 24.18 6.56
CA ALA A 169 -2.18 24.89 7.73
C ALA A 169 -1.01 24.14 8.40
N HIS A 170 -1.02 22.80 8.35
CA HIS A 170 -0.06 21.95 9.06
C HIS A 170 0.88 21.15 8.13
N GLY A 171 0.84 21.38 6.82
CA GLY A 171 1.70 20.69 5.86
C GLY A 171 1.40 19.20 5.71
N LEU A 172 0.15 18.78 5.99
CA LEU A 172 -0.29 17.40 5.88
C LEU A 172 -0.67 17.05 4.43
N LYS A 173 -0.61 15.76 4.08
CA LYS A 173 -1.22 15.24 2.86
C LYS A 173 -2.66 14.82 3.16
N MET A 174 -3.58 15.14 2.25
CA MET A 174 -4.96 14.65 2.30
C MET A 174 -5.13 13.50 1.31
N LYS A 175 -5.64 12.37 1.77
CA LYS A 175 -6.07 11.24 0.95
C LYS A 175 -7.59 11.13 1.03
N HIS A 176 -8.23 10.86 -0.12
CA HIS A 176 -9.67 10.67 -0.20
C HIS A 176 -9.97 9.31 -0.82
N GLY A 177 -10.58 8.43 -0.03
CA GLY A 177 -10.96 7.07 -0.41
C GLY A 177 -12.48 6.90 -0.53
N LYS A 178 -12.93 5.64 -0.51
CA LYS A 178 -14.36 5.31 -0.54
C LYS A 178 -15.04 5.73 0.78
N GLN A 179 -15.61 6.96 0.79
CA GLN A 179 -16.34 7.52 1.93
C GLN A 179 -15.49 7.72 3.20
N VAL A 180 -14.19 7.99 3.01
CA VAL A 180 -13.23 8.34 4.05
C VAL A 180 -12.32 9.46 3.55
N VAL A 181 -11.98 10.38 4.45
CA VAL A 181 -10.93 11.38 4.26
C VAL A 181 -9.86 11.10 5.30
N GLU A 182 -8.61 11.04 4.91
CA GLU A 182 -7.48 10.81 5.79
C GLU A 182 -6.47 11.93 5.66
N LEU A 183 -6.08 12.55 6.78
CA LEU A 183 -4.94 13.44 6.89
C LEU A 183 -3.72 12.64 7.31
N VAL A 184 -2.62 12.76 6.56
CA VAL A 184 -1.44 11.91 6.69
C VAL A 184 -0.19 12.79 6.76
N MET A 185 0.73 12.46 7.67
CA MET A 185 2.04 13.09 7.71
C MET A 185 2.84 12.82 6.43
N PRO A 186 3.52 13.82 5.86
CA PRO A 186 4.47 13.60 4.78
C PRO A 186 5.54 12.57 5.19
N GLY A 187 5.90 11.67 4.27
CA GLY A 187 6.83 10.58 4.56
C GLY A 187 6.17 9.32 5.11
N SER A 188 4.90 9.39 5.56
CA SER A 188 4.12 8.25 5.98
C SER A 188 3.29 7.72 4.81
N ASP A 189 3.94 7.17 3.79
CA ASP A 189 3.33 6.44 2.68
C ASP A 189 4.22 5.25 2.28
N LYS A 190 3.63 4.24 1.63
CA LYS A 190 4.36 3.01 1.26
C LYS A 190 5.50 3.29 0.27
N GLY A 191 5.41 4.34 -0.53
CA GLY A 191 6.48 4.75 -1.44
C GLY A 191 7.69 5.31 -0.70
N SER A 192 7.47 6.10 0.34
CA SER A 192 8.53 6.61 1.22
C SER A 192 9.22 5.48 1.96
N ALA A 193 8.46 4.48 2.46
CA ALA A 193 9.04 3.30 3.09
C ALA A 193 9.93 2.50 2.13
N VAL A 194 9.46 2.25 0.90
CA VAL A 194 10.28 1.59 -0.14
C VAL A 194 11.55 2.39 -0.40
N ALA A 195 11.47 3.72 -0.56
CA ALA A 195 12.64 4.56 -0.80
C ALA A 195 13.65 4.45 0.35
N SER A 196 13.19 4.45 1.61
CA SER A 196 14.05 4.28 2.79
C SER A 196 14.74 2.92 2.82
N PHE A 197 14.04 1.83 2.46
CA PHE A 197 14.68 0.52 2.33
C PHE A 197 15.75 0.52 1.24
N MET A 198 15.48 1.14 0.09
CA MET A 198 16.40 1.19 -1.03
C MET A 198 17.70 1.99 -0.75
N GLU A 199 17.74 2.76 0.33
CA GLU A 199 18.93 3.47 0.82
C GLU A 199 19.79 2.61 1.78
N LEU A 200 19.28 1.46 2.25
CA LEU A 200 20.03 0.56 3.11
C LEU A 200 21.06 -0.27 2.33
N ASP A 201 22.23 -0.50 2.93
CA ASP A 201 23.34 -1.24 2.31
C ASP A 201 22.92 -2.57 1.66
N GLY A 202 21.99 -3.31 2.29
CA GLY A 202 21.47 -4.58 1.75
C GLY A 202 20.63 -4.42 0.48
N PHE A 203 20.03 -3.24 0.25
CA PHE A 203 19.11 -3.00 -0.86
C PHE A 203 19.71 -2.13 -1.98
N ILE A 204 20.77 -1.38 -1.70
CA ILE A 204 21.39 -0.48 -2.68
C ILE A 204 21.77 -1.23 -3.96
N GLY A 205 21.42 -0.68 -5.12
CA GLY A 205 21.74 -1.25 -6.43
C GLY A 205 20.88 -2.44 -6.85
N THR A 206 19.88 -2.81 -6.06
CA THR A 206 18.93 -3.86 -6.42
C THR A 206 17.81 -3.34 -7.32
N GLN A 207 17.06 -4.26 -7.93
CA GLN A 207 15.86 -3.99 -8.70
C GLN A 207 14.64 -4.42 -7.86
N PRO A 208 13.88 -3.47 -7.30
CA PRO A 208 12.79 -3.79 -6.40
C PRO A 208 11.54 -4.25 -7.15
N LEU A 209 10.84 -5.22 -6.58
CA LEU A 209 9.48 -5.59 -6.94
C LEU A 209 8.57 -5.22 -5.78
N PHE A 210 7.43 -4.60 -6.07
CA PHE A 210 6.39 -4.34 -5.07
C PHE A 210 5.11 -5.06 -5.48
N VAL A 211 4.52 -5.82 -4.58
CA VAL A 211 3.24 -6.52 -4.77
C VAL A 211 2.20 -5.88 -3.85
N GLY A 212 1.07 -5.45 -4.40
CA GLY A 212 0.02 -4.78 -3.64
C GLY A 212 -1.32 -4.70 -4.39
N ASP A 213 -2.42 -4.48 -3.67
CA ASP A 213 -3.79 -4.51 -4.20
C ASP A 213 -4.50 -3.15 -4.23
N ASP A 214 -4.16 -2.25 -3.29
CA ASP A 214 -4.93 -1.04 -3.02
C ASP A 214 -4.32 0.23 -3.65
N VAL A 215 -5.10 1.31 -3.59
CA VAL A 215 -4.68 2.64 -4.06
C VAL A 215 -3.50 3.20 -3.27
N THR A 216 -3.32 2.78 -2.03
CA THR A 216 -2.16 3.15 -1.20
C THR A 216 -0.85 2.56 -1.71
N ASP A 217 -0.90 1.48 -2.51
CA ASP A 217 0.26 0.83 -3.12
C ASP A 217 0.76 1.59 -4.35
N GLU A 218 -0.03 2.49 -4.91
CA GLU A 218 0.38 3.30 -6.06
C GLU A 218 1.62 4.16 -5.76
N ASP A 219 1.77 4.62 -4.52
CA ASP A 219 2.98 5.36 -4.11
C ASP A 219 4.20 4.43 -4.13
N ALA A 220 4.03 3.17 -3.71
CA ALA A 220 5.09 2.16 -3.76
C ALA A 220 5.38 1.69 -5.21
N PHE A 221 4.37 1.51 -6.06
CA PHE A 221 4.58 1.18 -7.48
C PHE A 221 5.40 2.26 -8.19
N ARG A 222 5.10 3.54 -7.92
CA ARG A 222 5.89 4.67 -8.45
C ARG A 222 7.30 4.71 -7.86
N ALA A 223 7.44 4.36 -6.58
CA ALA A 223 8.75 4.32 -5.94
C ALA A 223 9.65 3.26 -6.55
N VAL A 224 9.19 2.00 -6.66
CA VAL A 224 10.01 0.92 -7.26
C VAL A 224 10.41 1.23 -8.70
N ALA A 225 9.53 1.89 -9.48
CA ALA A 225 9.85 2.29 -10.85
C ALA A 225 11.04 3.28 -10.93
N ARG A 226 11.21 4.17 -9.95
CA ARG A 226 12.35 5.10 -9.88
C ARG A 226 13.69 4.36 -9.69
N PHE A 227 13.67 3.18 -9.09
CA PHE A 227 14.83 2.31 -8.90
C PHE A 227 14.98 1.26 -10.00
N GLY A 228 14.23 1.40 -11.12
CA GLY A 228 14.28 0.45 -12.24
C GLY A 228 13.59 -0.88 -11.95
N GLY A 229 12.72 -0.91 -10.94
CA GLY A 229 11.92 -2.05 -10.57
C GLY A 229 10.50 -2.01 -11.14
N ASN A 230 9.62 -2.88 -10.67
CA ASN A 230 8.27 -3.05 -11.19
C ASN A 230 7.24 -3.26 -10.08
N GLY A 231 6.02 -2.76 -10.32
CA GLY A 231 4.84 -3.01 -9.49
C GLY A 231 4.02 -4.19 -10.02
N ILE A 232 3.44 -4.96 -9.11
CA ILE A 232 2.51 -6.06 -9.39
C ILE A 232 1.20 -5.76 -8.67
N LEU A 233 0.15 -5.47 -9.44
CA LEU A 233 -1.20 -5.27 -8.90
C LEU A 233 -1.81 -6.63 -8.55
N VAL A 234 -2.44 -6.75 -7.40
CA VAL A 234 -3.25 -7.91 -7.00
C VAL A 234 -4.73 -7.57 -7.14
N GLY A 235 -5.52 -8.54 -7.60
CA GLY A 235 -6.97 -8.37 -7.71
C GLY A 235 -7.47 -7.71 -9.00
N PRO A 236 -8.65 -7.08 -8.99
CA PRO A 236 -9.30 -6.58 -10.19
C PRO A 236 -8.56 -5.39 -10.81
N MET A 237 -8.63 -5.31 -12.14
CA MET A 237 -7.98 -4.24 -12.90
C MET A 237 -8.55 -2.86 -12.57
N ARG A 238 -7.67 -1.91 -12.27
CA ARG A 238 -7.95 -0.50 -12.02
C ARG A 238 -6.88 0.40 -12.67
N ALA A 239 -7.04 1.71 -12.58
CA ALA A 239 -5.96 2.62 -12.95
C ALA A 239 -4.77 2.42 -12.00
N THR A 240 -3.59 2.11 -12.55
CA THR A 240 -2.43 1.73 -11.75
C THR A 240 -1.12 2.07 -12.44
N ALA A 241 -0.07 2.31 -11.64
CA ALA A 241 1.32 2.40 -12.06
C ALA A 241 2.03 1.02 -12.08
N ALA A 242 1.37 -0.05 -11.65
CA ALA A 242 1.88 -1.41 -11.76
C ALA A 242 2.06 -1.80 -13.23
N THR A 243 3.01 -2.69 -13.51
CA THR A 243 3.32 -3.21 -14.85
C THR A 243 2.79 -4.63 -15.07
N TRP A 244 2.52 -5.35 -14.01
CA TRP A 244 2.01 -6.72 -14.01
C TRP A 244 0.83 -6.86 -13.06
N ARG A 245 0.09 -7.97 -13.20
CA ARG A 245 -1.05 -8.27 -12.35
C ARG A 245 -1.13 -9.76 -12.00
N LEU A 246 -1.48 -10.04 -10.75
CA LEU A 246 -1.92 -11.34 -10.24
C LEU A 246 -3.42 -11.27 -9.92
N ALA A 247 -4.12 -12.38 -10.09
CA ALA A 247 -5.57 -12.41 -10.01
C ALA A 247 -6.10 -12.15 -8.58
N ASP A 248 -5.42 -12.73 -7.58
CA ASP A 248 -5.85 -12.77 -6.17
C ASP A 248 -4.70 -13.17 -5.26
N VAL A 249 -4.98 -13.27 -3.95
CA VAL A 249 -4.03 -13.70 -2.91
C VAL A 249 -3.48 -15.11 -3.18
N ALA A 250 -4.31 -16.04 -3.69
CA ALA A 250 -3.86 -17.39 -3.98
C ALA A 250 -2.79 -17.39 -5.08
N ALA A 251 -3.00 -16.60 -6.15
CA ALA A 251 -2.01 -16.43 -7.22
C ALA A 251 -0.70 -15.78 -6.71
N VAL A 252 -0.76 -14.89 -5.71
CA VAL A 252 0.44 -14.35 -5.06
C VAL A 252 1.21 -15.46 -4.34
N HIS A 253 0.53 -16.28 -3.53
CA HIS A 253 1.16 -17.39 -2.81
C HIS A 253 1.80 -18.39 -3.77
N GLU A 254 1.13 -18.76 -4.86
CA GLU A 254 1.66 -19.65 -5.90
C GLU A 254 2.92 -19.07 -6.55
N TRP A 255 2.88 -17.80 -6.94
CA TRP A 255 4.00 -17.10 -7.57
C TRP A 255 5.21 -16.99 -6.64
N LEU A 256 4.99 -16.73 -5.35
CA LEU A 256 6.03 -16.67 -4.33
C LEU A 256 6.61 -18.06 -4.02
N ALA A 257 5.76 -19.09 -3.89
CA ALA A 257 6.18 -20.46 -3.59
C ALA A 257 7.02 -21.06 -4.74
N ALA A 258 6.62 -20.81 -6.00
CA ALA A 258 7.37 -21.26 -7.17
C ALA A 258 8.83 -20.78 -7.18
N ALA A 259 9.09 -19.56 -6.65
CA ALA A 259 10.45 -19.04 -6.55
C ALA A 259 11.36 -19.84 -5.59
N LEU A 260 10.77 -20.56 -4.64
CA LEU A 260 11.53 -21.42 -3.72
C LEU A 260 11.83 -22.80 -4.34
N GLU A 261 11.05 -23.23 -5.32
CA GLU A 261 11.25 -24.51 -6.03
C GLU A 261 12.33 -24.42 -7.12
N GLU A 262 12.54 -23.22 -7.69
CA GLU A 262 13.65 -23.01 -8.63
C GLU A 262 14.99 -23.28 -7.92
N LYS A 263 15.68 -24.35 -8.33
CA LYS A 263 17.05 -24.62 -7.86
C LYS A 263 17.93 -23.44 -8.26
N ALA A 264 18.70 -22.91 -7.31
CA ALA A 264 19.72 -21.93 -7.61
C ALA A 264 20.60 -22.50 -8.75
N HIS A 265 20.49 -21.93 -9.95
CA HIS A 265 21.47 -22.23 -10.99
C HIS A 265 22.79 -21.58 -10.54
N PRO A 266 23.89 -22.37 -10.53
CA PRO A 266 25.21 -21.88 -10.15
C PRO A 266 25.71 -20.77 -11.07
#